data_a8828d80321bbb85b8b1d6532bfc9969
#
_entry.id   a8828d80321bbb85b8b1d6532bfc9969
#
_cell.length_a   1.000
_cell.length_b   1.000
_cell.length_c   1.000
_cell.angle_alpha   90.00
_cell.angle_beta   90.00
_cell.angle_gamma   90.00
#
_symmetry.space_group_name_H-M   'P 1'
#
loop_
_entity.id
_entity.type
_entity.pdbx_description
1 polymer ?
#
loop_
_entity_poly.entity_id
_entity_poly.type
_entity_poly.pdbx_seq_one_letter_code
_entity_poly.pdbx_strand_id
1 'polypeptide(L)'
;MRLKQAAQKWLIRSLDDPIVKKLARNSNLTRTQLETLLIDILAENVSGKPLKYDEKARLRLLAVSRGAFNRTLKQARLNVIQSVYTIILLGYLGVFEDTRLDPYLEVANKLHTYMKAHTGFGKKATDEHLRIINMLHEELKTSLEQLSRPRTMSENL
;
A
#
# COMPACT_ATOMS: atom_id res chain seq x y z
N MET A 1 -26.08 8.41 5.48
CA MET A 1 -25.92 8.70 4.05
C MET A 1 -24.63 9.48 3.73
N ARG A 2 -24.35 10.59 4.44
CA ARG A 2 -23.13 11.40 4.22
C ARG A 2 -21.80 10.66 4.43
N LEU A 3 -21.68 9.82 5.46
CA LEU A 3 -20.43 9.08 5.77
C LEU A 3 -20.07 8.10 4.65
N LYS A 4 -21.05 7.35 4.13
CA LYS A 4 -20.81 6.38 3.04
C LYS A 4 -20.30 7.07 1.77
N GLN A 5 -20.94 8.18 1.39
CA GLN A 5 -20.53 8.93 0.20
C GLN A 5 -19.12 9.54 0.34
N ALA A 6 -18.82 10.09 1.52
CA ALA A 6 -17.50 10.64 1.82
C ALA A 6 -16.42 9.55 1.79
N ALA A 7 -16.68 8.39 2.41
CA ALA A 7 -15.78 7.26 2.42
C ALA A 7 -15.54 6.70 1.01
N GLN A 8 -16.58 6.53 0.22
CA GLN A 8 -16.44 6.04 -1.16
C GLN A 8 -15.70 7.04 -2.05
N LYS A 9 -15.97 8.33 -1.92
CA LYS A 9 -15.23 9.38 -2.65
C LYS A 9 -13.73 9.36 -2.30
N TRP A 10 -13.41 9.22 -1.01
CA TRP A 10 -12.04 9.10 -0.56
C TRP A 10 -11.38 7.82 -1.08
N LEU A 11 -12.06 6.67 -1.03
CA LEU A 11 -11.58 5.40 -1.55
C LEU A 11 -11.25 5.48 -3.05
N ILE A 12 -12.16 6.01 -3.84
CA ILE A 12 -11.94 6.18 -5.29
C ILE A 12 -10.69 7.03 -5.51
N ARG A 13 -10.59 8.17 -4.82
CA ARG A 13 -9.44 9.07 -4.94
C ARG A 13 -8.13 8.38 -4.57
N SER A 14 -8.12 7.62 -3.48
CA SER A 14 -6.93 6.89 -3.02
C SER A 14 -6.56 5.74 -3.95
N LEU A 15 -7.52 4.95 -4.40
CA LEU A 15 -7.28 3.80 -5.27
C LEU A 15 -6.95 4.18 -6.72
N ASP A 16 -7.36 5.38 -7.15
CA ASP A 16 -7.07 5.90 -8.50
C ASP A 16 -5.81 6.75 -8.57
N ASP A 17 -5.20 7.01 -7.41
CA ASP A 17 -3.91 7.68 -7.33
C ASP A 17 -2.84 6.92 -8.14
N PRO A 18 -2.06 7.61 -9.00
CA PRO A 18 -1.06 6.97 -9.86
C PRO A 18 0.03 6.23 -9.08
N ILE A 19 0.46 6.77 -7.93
CA ILE A 19 1.47 6.15 -7.06
C ILE A 19 0.89 4.88 -6.46
N VAL A 20 -0.31 4.96 -5.89
CA VAL A 20 -1.00 3.79 -5.30
C VAL A 20 -1.19 2.69 -6.33
N LYS A 21 -1.63 3.02 -7.55
CA LYS A 21 -1.76 2.04 -8.64
C LYS A 21 -0.42 1.36 -8.97
N LYS A 22 0.66 2.14 -9.01
CA LYS A 22 1.99 1.62 -9.33
C LYS A 22 2.52 0.70 -8.23
N LEU A 23 2.45 1.13 -6.97
CA LEU A 23 2.86 0.33 -5.81
C LEU A 23 2.00 -0.93 -5.66
N ALA A 24 0.69 -0.82 -5.82
CA ALA A 24 -0.23 -1.96 -5.71
C ALA A 24 0.04 -3.05 -6.76
N ARG A 25 0.39 -2.67 -7.99
CA ARG A 25 0.74 -3.63 -9.06
C ARG A 25 2.00 -4.45 -8.74
N ASN A 26 2.91 -3.91 -7.93
CA ASN A 26 4.15 -4.55 -7.51
C ASN A 26 4.07 -5.14 -6.10
N SER A 27 2.90 -5.14 -5.48
CA SER A 27 2.66 -5.71 -4.15
C SER A 27 1.91 -7.04 -4.22
N ASN A 28 1.83 -7.72 -3.10
CA ASN A 28 1.02 -8.94 -2.93
C ASN A 28 -0.46 -8.66 -2.64
N LEU A 29 -0.92 -7.42 -2.81
CA LEU A 29 -2.29 -7.02 -2.53
C LEU A 29 -3.07 -6.82 -3.83
N THR A 30 -4.20 -7.49 -3.95
CA THR A 30 -5.17 -7.17 -5.01
C THR A 30 -5.87 -5.83 -4.70
N ARG A 31 -6.43 -5.19 -5.74
CA ARG A 31 -7.23 -3.96 -5.56
C ARG A 31 -8.35 -4.14 -4.52
N THR A 32 -9.01 -5.28 -4.55
CA THR A 32 -10.09 -5.65 -3.60
C THR A 32 -9.57 -5.76 -2.16
N GLN A 33 -8.40 -6.36 -1.97
CA GLN A 33 -7.76 -6.47 -0.67
C GLN A 33 -7.30 -5.11 -0.16
N LEU A 34 -6.71 -4.28 -1.01
CA LEU A 34 -6.29 -2.93 -0.67
C LEU A 34 -7.49 -2.06 -0.27
N GLU A 35 -8.58 -2.07 -1.06
CA GLU A 35 -9.82 -1.38 -0.73
C GLU A 35 -10.35 -1.80 0.65
N THR A 36 -10.34 -3.10 0.94
CA THR A 36 -10.85 -3.66 2.21
C THR A 36 -9.98 -3.22 3.40
N LEU A 37 -8.65 -3.21 3.25
CA LEU A 37 -7.74 -2.70 4.28
C LEU A 37 -7.94 -1.19 4.52
N LEU A 38 -8.08 -0.39 3.45
CA LEU A 38 -8.31 1.04 3.57
C LEU A 38 -9.63 1.35 4.29
N ILE A 39 -10.70 0.58 4.02
CA ILE A 39 -11.96 0.73 4.75
C ILE A 39 -11.80 0.38 6.22
N ASP A 40 -11.05 -0.66 6.54
CA ASP A 40 -10.83 -1.08 7.92
C ASP A 40 -10.12 0.00 8.73
N ILE A 41 -9.07 0.60 8.17
CA ILE A 41 -8.32 1.71 8.75
C ILE A 41 -9.17 2.99 8.83
N LEU A 42 -9.88 3.34 7.75
CA LEU A 42 -10.74 4.53 7.72
C LEU A 42 -11.84 4.48 8.77
N ALA A 43 -12.44 3.31 8.94
CA ALA A 43 -13.52 3.11 9.89
C ALA A 43 -13.09 3.38 11.34
N GLU A 44 -11.85 3.07 11.69
CA GLU A 44 -11.28 3.35 13.01
C GLU A 44 -11.00 4.84 13.20
N ASN A 45 -10.52 5.53 12.17
CA ASN A 45 -10.08 6.92 12.25
C ASN A 45 -11.22 7.95 12.16
N VAL A 46 -12.30 7.65 11.43
CA VAL A 46 -13.34 8.63 11.09
C VAL A 46 -14.55 8.57 12.01
N SER A 47 -14.86 7.42 12.58
CA SER A 47 -16.12 7.25 13.33
C SER A 47 -16.01 7.58 14.82
N GLY A 48 -14.81 7.72 15.37
CA GLY A 48 -14.61 7.82 16.83
C GLY A 48 -15.14 6.62 17.62
N LYS A 49 -15.77 5.67 16.94
CA LYS A 49 -16.27 4.40 17.44
C LYS A 49 -15.93 3.30 16.42
N PRO A 50 -15.56 2.10 16.87
CA PRO A 50 -15.30 0.98 15.98
C PRO A 50 -16.57 0.61 15.21
N LEU A 51 -16.53 0.70 13.88
CA LEU A 51 -17.64 0.25 13.02
C LEU A 51 -17.71 -1.27 13.02
N LYS A 52 -18.95 -1.79 13.03
CA LYS A 52 -19.19 -3.22 12.87
C LYS A 52 -18.83 -3.67 11.44
N TYR A 53 -18.49 -4.94 11.29
CA TYR A 53 -18.09 -5.48 9.97
C TYR A 53 -19.21 -5.38 8.92
N ASP A 54 -20.48 -5.41 9.31
CA ASP A 54 -21.60 -5.16 8.39
C ASP A 54 -21.59 -3.74 7.85
N GLU A 55 -21.26 -2.77 8.69
CA GLU A 55 -21.14 -1.36 8.32
C GLU A 55 -19.92 -1.15 7.39
N LYS A 56 -18.77 -1.73 7.74
CA LYS A 56 -17.56 -1.72 6.91
C LYS A 56 -17.81 -2.35 5.54
N ALA A 57 -18.50 -3.49 5.48
CA ALA A 57 -18.83 -4.16 4.22
C ALA A 57 -19.69 -3.31 3.27
N ARG A 58 -20.58 -2.47 3.83
CA ARG A 58 -21.42 -1.53 3.06
C ARG A 58 -20.65 -0.31 2.53
N LEU A 59 -19.47 0.00 3.09
CA LEU A 59 -18.62 1.11 2.63
C LEU A 59 -17.86 0.78 1.35
N ARG A 60 -17.74 -0.50 0.98
CA ARG A 60 -17.08 -0.90 -0.27
C ARG A 60 -17.75 -0.27 -1.48
N LEU A 61 -16.96 -0.02 -2.52
CA LEU A 61 -17.43 0.52 -3.81
C LEU A 61 -18.53 -0.39 -4.40
N LEU A 62 -18.32 -1.71 -4.34
CA LEU A 62 -19.34 -2.72 -4.57
C LEU A 62 -19.66 -3.37 -3.23
N ALA A 63 -20.88 -3.15 -2.73
CA ALA A 63 -21.31 -3.70 -1.46
C ALA A 63 -21.22 -5.24 -1.45
N VAL A 64 -20.69 -5.78 -0.36
CA VAL A 64 -20.50 -7.22 -0.17
C VAL A 64 -21.13 -7.67 1.14
N SER A 65 -21.28 -8.98 1.31
CA SER A 65 -21.70 -9.55 2.60
C SER A 65 -20.60 -9.37 3.65
N ARG A 66 -20.99 -9.36 4.93
CA ARG A 66 -20.09 -9.38 6.07
C ARG A 66 -19.04 -10.50 5.96
N GLY A 67 -19.49 -11.71 5.60
CA GLY A 67 -18.60 -12.86 5.48
C GLY A 67 -17.56 -12.70 4.36
N ALA A 68 -17.95 -12.13 3.22
CA ALA A 68 -17.03 -11.84 2.13
C ALA A 68 -16.02 -10.76 2.53
N PHE A 69 -16.47 -9.69 3.20
CA PHE A 69 -15.57 -8.65 3.71
C PHE A 69 -14.53 -9.23 4.67
N ASN A 70 -14.96 -10.03 5.66
CA ASN A 70 -14.05 -10.62 6.64
C ASN A 70 -13.03 -11.57 6.00
N ARG A 71 -13.43 -12.39 5.04
CA ARG A 71 -12.52 -13.29 4.33
C ARG A 71 -11.45 -12.48 3.57
N THR A 72 -11.87 -11.46 2.84
CA THR A 72 -10.95 -10.59 2.09
C THR A 72 -10.00 -9.85 3.03
N LEU A 73 -10.49 -9.30 4.14
CA LEU A 73 -9.67 -8.62 5.13
C LEU A 73 -8.63 -9.56 5.76
N LYS A 74 -9.06 -10.76 6.15
CA LYS A 74 -8.15 -11.78 6.72
C LYS A 74 -7.05 -12.15 5.72
N GLN A 75 -7.41 -12.37 4.46
CA GLN A 75 -6.44 -12.69 3.41
C GLN A 75 -5.48 -11.52 3.14
N ALA A 76 -5.98 -10.30 3.10
CA ALA A 76 -5.15 -9.11 2.91
C ALA A 76 -4.14 -8.94 4.05
N ARG A 77 -4.57 -9.09 5.30
CA ARG A 77 -3.68 -9.05 6.47
C ARG A 77 -2.64 -10.17 6.42
N LEU A 78 -3.02 -11.37 6.04
CA LEU A 78 -2.10 -12.50 5.89
C LEU A 78 -1.03 -12.20 4.84
N ASN A 79 -1.40 -11.65 3.68
CA ASN A 79 -0.45 -11.28 2.63
C ASN A 79 0.58 -10.25 3.13
N VAL A 80 0.16 -9.25 3.91
CA VAL A 80 1.07 -8.28 4.54
C VAL A 80 2.04 -8.97 5.50
N ILE A 81 1.53 -9.83 6.38
CA ILE A 81 2.33 -10.57 7.36
C ILE A 81 3.35 -11.46 6.64
N GLN A 82 2.92 -12.20 5.62
CA GLN A 82 3.80 -13.08 4.84
C GLN A 82 4.91 -12.29 4.12
N SER A 83 4.60 -11.09 3.61
CA SER A 83 5.62 -10.22 3.00
C SER A 83 6.70 -9.83 4.01
N VAL A 84 6.32 -9.48 5.24
CA VAL A 84 7.27 -9.16 6.32
C VAL A 84 8.10 -10.38 6.71
N TYR A 85 7.47 -11.55 6.87
CA TYR A 85 8.20 -12.80 7.15
C TYR A 85 9.19 -13.15 6.05
N THR A 86 8.86 -12.92 4.79
CA THR A 86 9.78 -13.13 3.66
C THR A 86 11.03 -12.26 3.81
N ILE A 87 10.88 -10.98 4.15
CA ILE A 87 12.01 -10.07 4.37
C ILE A 87 12.85 -10.54 5.55
N ILE A 88 12.23 -10.92 6.66
CA ILE A 88 12.93 -11.43 7.86
C ILE A 88 13.73 -12.70 7.53
N LEU A 89 13.09 -13.63 6.81
CA LEU A 89 13.75 -14.89 6.41
C LEU A 89 14.99 -14.62 5.55
N LEU A 90 14.87 -13.79 4.53
CA LEU A 90 15.98 -13.47 3.63
C LEU A 90 17.09 -12.69 4.35
N GLY A 91 16.73 -11.81 5.28
CA GLY A 91 17.71 -11.13 6.14
C GLY A 91 18.45 -12.11 7.07
N TYR A 92 17.72 -13.05 7.69
CA TYR A 92 18.34 -14.10 8.53
C TYR A 92 19.30 -15.00 7.75
N LEU A 93 18.97 -15.34 6.51
CA LEU A 93 19.81 -16.14 5.63
C LEU A 93 21.01 -15.37 5.05
N GLY A 94 21.13 -14.06 5.32
CA GLY A 94 22.23 -13.25 4.79
C GLY A 94 22.13 -12.98 3.28
N VAL A 95 20.92 -13.10 2.71
CA VAL A 95 20.68 -12.78 1.28
C VAL A 95 20.79 -11.28 1.03
N PHE A 96 20.49 -10.45 2.03
CA PHE A 96 20.61 -9.00 1.97
C PHE A 96 21.95 -8.56 2.57
N GLU A 97 22.71 -7.72 1.88
CA GLU A 97 23.93 -7.09 2.41
C GLU A 97 23.63 -6.23 3.65
N ASP A 98 22.50 -5.55 3.62
CA ASP A 98 22.02 -4.71 4.71
C ASP A 98 20.56 -5.05 5.01
N THR A 99 20.31 -5.52 6.23
CA THR A 99 18.95 -5.84 6.72
C THR A 99 18.15 -4.61 7.11
N ARG A 100 18.70 -3.39 6.98
CA ARG A 100 18.01 -2.16 7.30
C ARG A 100 16.94 -1.85 6.28
N LEU A 101 15.71 -1.67 6.77
CA LEU A 101 14.57 -1.25 5.94
C LEU A 101 14.45 0.29 5.84
N ASP A 102 15.31 1.02 6.55
CA ASP A 102 15.27 2.49 6.60
C ASP A 102 15.26 3.17 5.23
N PRO A 103 16.08 2.76 4.24
CA PRO A 103 16.06 3.38 2.92
C PRO A 103 14.69 3.26 2.21
N TYR A 104 14.01 2.12 2.40
CA TYR A 104 12.68 1.89 1.78
C TYR A 104 11.58 2.66 2.49
N LEU A 105 11.65 2.76 3.82
CA LEU A 105 10.76 3.60 4.62
C LEU A 105 10.96 5.07 4.28
N GLU A 106 12.20 5.50 4.03
CA GLU A 106 12.49 6.87 3.62
C GLU A 106 11.85 7.21 2.26
N VAL A 107 11.96 6.32 1.26
CA VAL A 107 11.29 6.48 -0.03
C VAL A 107 9.77 6.53 0.16
N ALA A 108 9.18 5.65 0.97
CA ALA A 108 7.75 5.67 1.27
C ALA A 108 7.31 6.99 1.92
N ASN A 109 8.10 7.51 2.86
CA ASN A 109 7.83 8.78 3.53
C ASN A 109 7.95 9.98 2.56
N LYS A 110 8.93 9.97 1.67
CA LYS A 110 9.07 11.00 0.60
C LYS A 110 7.85 10.98 -0.31
N LEU A 111 7.40 9.80 -0.77
CA LEU A 111 6.20 9.65 -1.58
C LEU A 111 4.95 10.16 -0.84
N HIS A 112 4.81 9.82 0.46
CA HIS A 112 3.67 10.27 1.27
C HIS A 112 3.66 11.79 1.47
N THR A 113 4.81 12.39 1.73
CA THR A 113 4.97 13.85 1.88
C THR A 113 4.65 14.56 0.57
N TYR A 114 5.14 14.03 -0.56
CA TYR A 114 4.82 14.53 -1.88
C TYR A 114 3.32 14.50 -2.17
N MET A 115 2.66 13.39 -1.85
CA MET A 115 1.21 13.23 -1.97
C MET A 115 0.46 14.28 -1.16
N LYS A 116 0.83 14.50 0.11
CA LYS A 116 0.18 15.50 0.98
C LYS A 116 0.32 16.91 0.42
N ALA A 117 1.47 17.27 -0.11
CA ALA A 117 1.72 18.60 -0.68
C ALA A 117 0.86 18.86 -1.93
N HIS A 118 0.50 17.82 -2.69
CA HIS A 118 -0.18 17.96 -3.99
C HIS A 118 -1.66 17.60 -3.98
N THR A 119 -2.18 16.94 -2.94
CA THR A 119 -3.62 16.62 -2.80
C THR A 119 -4.51 17.85 -2.56
N GLY A 120 -3.94 19.00 -2.17
CA GLY A 120 -4.66 20.28 -2.02
C GLY A 120 -5.06 20.93 -3.34
N PHE A 121 -4.45 20.58 -4.44
CA PHE A 121 -4.72 21.14 -5.75
C PHE A 121 -5.54 20.13 -6.57
N GLY A 122 -6.83 20.28 -6.64
CA GLY A 122 -7.77 19.44 -7.41
C GLY A 122 -7.52 19.39 -8.93
N LYS A 123 -6.27 19.45 -9.37
CA LYS A 123 -5.84 19.38 -10.77
C LYS A 123 -5.39 17.96 -11.11
N LYS A 124 -5.70 17.53 -12.34
CA LYS A 124 -5.13 16.33 -12.97
C LYS A 124 -3.61 16.34 -12.78
N ALA A 125 -3.04 15.16 -12.48
CA ALA A 125 -1.60 15.01 -12.40
C ALA A 125 -0.97 15.65 -13.64
N THR A 126 -0.12 16.67 -13.45
CA THR A 126 0.62 17.29 -14.53
C THR A 126 1.67 16.31 -15.03
N ASP A 127 2.14 16.47 -16.27
CA ASP A 127 3.21 15.62 -16.83
C ASP A 127 4.47 15.61 -15.94
N GLU A 128 4.73 16.71 -15.25
CA GLU A 128 5.82 16.83 -14.27
C GLU A 128 5.62 15.91 -13.05
N HIS A 129 4.38 15.81 -12.54
CA HIS A 129 4.04 14.89 -11.47
C HIS A 129 4.26 13.43 -11.88
N LEU A 130 3.87 13.06 -13.09
CA LEU A 130 4.08 11.72 -13.62
C LEU A 130 5.57 11.40 -13.81
N ARG A 131 6.38 12.37 -14.22
CA ARG A 131 7.84 12.22 -14.33
C ARG A 131 8.48 11.95 -12.97
N ILE A 132 8.13 12.72 -11.93
CA ILE A 132 8.66 12.55 -10.57
C ILE A 132 8.26 11.18 -10.02
N ILE A 133 7.00 10.78 -10.20
CA ILE A 133 6.50 9.46 -9.79
C ILE A 133 7.26 8.33 -10.48
N ASN A 134 7.51 8.46 -11.79
CA ASN A 134 8.25 7.46 -12.54
C ASN A 134 9.71 7.39 -12.10
N MET A 135 10.34 8.53 -11.84
CA MET A 135 11.71 8.60 -11.35
C MET A 135 11.87 7.92 -10.00
N LEU A 136 10.97 8.22 -9.03
CA LEU A 136 10.96 7.59 -7.72
C LEU A 136 10.68 6.08 -7.80
N HIS A 137 9.83 5.67 -8.75
CA HIS A 137 9.56 4.26 -8.97
C HIS A 137 10.76 3.51 -9.53
N GLU A 138 11.46 4.09 -10.51
CA GLU A 138 12.68 3.48 -11.07
C GLU A 138 13.81 3.42 -10.03
N GLU A 139 13.94 4.43 -9.18
CA GLU A 139 14.87 4.42 -8.04
C GLU A 139 14.54 3.29 -7.06
N LEU A 140 13.27 3.15 -6.67
CA LEU A 140 12.81 2.07 -5.81
C LEU A 140 13.02 0.70 -6.47
N LYS A 141 12.66 0.56 -7.73
CA LYS A 141 12.85 -0.68 -8.49
C LYS A 141 14.32 -1.08 -8.56
N THR A 142 15.20 -0.14 -8.91
CA THR A 142 16.65 -0.38 -8.97
C THR A 142 17.19 -0.82 -7.61
N SER A 143 16.78 -0.15 -6.54
CA SER A 143 17.17 -0.52 -5.17
C SER A 143 16.69 -1.92 -4.77
N LEU A 144 15.44 -2.28 -5.14
CA LEU A 144 14.89 -3.61 -4.87
C LEU A 144 15.52 -4.71 -5.74
N GLU A 145 15.86 -4.41 -7.00
CA GLU A 145 16.58 -5.34 -7.87
C GLU A 145 18.01 -5.59 -7.39
N GLN A 146 18.66 -4.60 -6.77
CA GLN A 146 19.97 -4.78 -6.15
C GLN A 146 19.91 -5.75 -4.96
N LEU A 147 18.83 -5.76 -4.18
CA LEU A 147 18.63 -6.72 -3.09
C LEU A 147 18.54 -8.17 -3.57
N SER A 148 18.08 -8.42 -4.78
CA SER A 148 17.90 -9.77 -5.34
C SER A 148 19.10 -10.28 -6.14
N ARG A 149 20.20 -9.53 -6.21
CA ARG A 149 21.39 -9.95 -6.98
C ARG A 149 22.19 -11.02 -6.26
N PRO A 150 22.60 -12.12 -6.96
CA PRO A 150 23.33 -13.24 -6.37
C PRO A 150 24.71 -12.92 -5.78
N ARG A 151 25.25 -11.72 -6.00
CA ARG A 151 26.57 -11.31 -5.48
C ARG A 151 26.65 -11.30 -3.96
N THR A 152 25.54 -11.04 -3.29
CA THR A 152 25.48 -11.05 -1.83
C THR A 152 25.53 -12.45 -1.22
N MET A 153 25.21 -13.50 -1.97
CA MET A 153 25.25 -14.88 -1.49
C MET A 153 26.66 -15.49 -1.56
N SER A 154 27.54 -15.01 -2.44
CA SER A 154 28.87 -15.60 -2.66
C SER A 154 29.95 -15.10 -1.72
N GLU A 155 29.75 -13.98 -1.04
CA GLU A 155 30.75 -13.41 -0.11
C GLU A 155 30.59 -13.89 1.33
N ASN A 156 29.49 -14.59 1.65
CA ASN A 156 29.17 -15.11 2.98
C ASN A 156 29.16 -16.64 3.06
N LEU A 157 29.56 -17.34 2.00
CA LEU A 157 29.82 -18.78 1.96
C LEU A 157 31.33 -19.06 1.98
#